data_a156502d5868ff6c20ff8391d63a7d71
#
_entry.id   a156502d5868ff6c20ff8391d63a7d71
#
_cell.length_a   1.000
_cell.length_b   1.000
_cell.length_c   1.000
_cell.angle_alpha   90.00
_cell.angle_beta   90.00
_cell.angle_gamma   90.00
#
_symmetry.space_group_name_H-M   'P 1'
#
loop_
_entity.id
_entity.type
_entity.pdbx_description
1 polymer ?
#
loop_
_entity_poly.entity_id
_entity_poly.type
_entity_poly.pdbx_seq_one_letter_code
_entity_poly.pdbx_strand_id
1 'polypeptide(L)'
;MKLHESSSSIVYKGYQLHPKKMIVLKIDKMTRGASLENEIDIYRHIHRDPLASTQGIPQIIAYEHYGLVMEKLGSSVHDLFEASNHQFSFKFAVRLAIKMLNIIKYVHSRGIVHGDIKPSNFLFGENNGKADYKRLYLSDYGFSKFFLFKNGDHIPFREGVMFTGTPRFAGKWSLGGLEQSRREDLESFFYVIIYLIKGKLPWDEKFTKKKDLDAYDMGAIKGHTKKKDLIKDLPKEFEEVFDFVNHLLFYKQPDYEFLKNLLKKML
;
A
#
# COMPACT_ATOMS: atom_id res chain seq x y z
N MET A 1 -25.38 -1.83 1.30
CA MET A 1 -24.89 -2.07 2.68
C MET A 1 -23.57 -1.35 2.87
N LYS A 2 -23.42 -0.60 3.97
CA LYS A 2 -22.16 0.10 4.31
C LYS A 2 -21.09 -0.94 4.67
N LEU A 3 -19.91 -0.84 4.06
CA LEU A 3 -18.75 -1.72 4.33
C LEU A 3 -17.73 -1.04 5.24
N HIS A 4 -17.41 0.22 4.94
CA HIS A 4 -16.37 0.97 5.63
C HIS A 4 -16.69 2.46 5.65
N GLU A 5 -16.17 3.16 6.64
CA GLU A 5 -16.21 4.63 6.73
C GLU A 5 -14.88 5.14 7.26
N SER A 6 -14.30 6.09 6.54
CA SER A 6 -13.11 6.84 6.93
C SER A 6 -13.46 8.30 7.23
N SER A 7 -12.45 9.11 7.54
CA SER A 7 -12.62 10.55 7.69
C SER A 7 -13.08 11.22 6.39
N SER A 8 -12.62 10.74 5.23
CA SER A 8 -12.86 11.37 3.92
C SER A 8 -13.91 10.68 3.05
N SER A 9 -14.19 9.40 3.26
CA SER A 9 -15.07 8.64 2.38
C SER A 9 -15.91 7.58 3.08
N ILE A 10 -17.01 7.17 2.44
CA ILE A 10 -17.85 6.04 2.85
C ILE A 10 -17.85 5.03 1.70
N VAL A 11 -17.69 3.76 2.04
CA VAL A 11 -17.68 2.65 1.09
C VAL A 11 -18.91 1.77 1.29
N TYR A 12 -19.69 1.59 0.23
CA TYR A 12 -20.88 0.77 0.19
C TYR A 12 -20.71 -0.44 -0.71
N LYS A 13 -21.27 -1.57 -0.29
CA LYS A 13 -21.49 -2.72 -1.15
C LYS A 13 -22.82 -2.54 -1.88
N GLY A 14 -22.80 -2.69 -3.19
CA GLY A 14 -23.96 -2.60 -4.07
C GLY A 14 -24.04 -3.78 -5.02
N TYR A 15 -25.04 -3.72 -5.88
CA TYR A 15 -25.30 -4.73 -6.89
C TYR A 15 -25.60 -4.06 -8.23
N GLN A 16 -24.83 -4.36 -9.24
CA GLN A 16 -25.09 -3.95 -10.62
C GLN A 16 -26.12 -4.93 -11.23
N LEU A 17 -27.18 -4.40 -11.83
CA LEU A 17 -28.26 -5.23 -12.39
C LEU A 17 -27.90 -5.84 -13.74
N HIS A 18 -27.18 -5.08 -14.57
CA HIS A 18 -26.81 -5.49 -15.91
C HIS A 18 -25.35 -5.14 -16.23
N PRO A 19 -24.43 -6.14 -16.36
CA PRO A 19 -24.58 -7.55 -15.97
C PRO A 19 -24.69 -7.70 -14.44
N LYS A 20 -25.34 -8.76 -13.98
CA LYS A 20 -25.47 -9.04 -12.54
C LYS A 20 -24.11 -9.24 -11.91
N LYS A 21 -23.62 -8.25 -11.13
CA LYS A 21 -22.31 -8.28 -10.49
C LYS A 21 -22.33 -7.48 -9.18
N MET A 22 -21.63 -8.00 -8.17
CA MET A 22 -21.37 -7.25 -6.94
C MET A 22 -20.38 -6.13 -7.24
N ILE A 23 -20.67 -4.95 -6.71
CA ILE A 23 -19.85 -3.75 -6.86
C ILE A 23 -19.58 -3.10 -5.51
N VAL A 24 -18.60 -2.21 -5.50
CA VAL A 24 -18.31 -1.31 -4.40
C VAL A 24 -18.47 0.11 -4.90
N LEU A 25 -19.18 0.94 -4.12
CA LEU A 25 -19.33 2.37 -4.33
C LEU A 25 -18.60 3.11 -3.21
N LYS A 26 -17.56 3.85 -3.54
CA LYS A 26 -16.88 4.79 -2.66
C LYS A 26 -17.43 6.19 -2.90
N ILE A 27 -17.89 6.85 -1.83
CA ILE A 27 -18.48 8.19 -1.89
C ILE A 27 -17.61 9.15 -1.06
N ASP A 28 -17.28 10.30 -1.62
CA ASP A 28 -16.58 11.39 -0.92
C ASP A 28 -17.51 12.04 0.10
N LYS A 29 -17.01 12.32 1.31
CA LYS A 29 -17.72 13.10 2.33
C LYS A 29 -17.60 14.60 2.13
N MET A 30 -16.96 15.05 1.04
CA MET A 30 -16.70 16.47 0.75
C MET A 30 -15.90 17.16 1.87
N THR A 31 -15.13 16.43 2.63
CA THR A 31 -14.23 16.95 3.65
C THR A 31 -12.89 17.34 3.03
N ARG A 32 -12.23 18.37 3.58
CA ARG A 32 -10.87 18.73 3.17
C ARG A 32 -9.93 17.56 3.44
N GLY A 33 -9.38 16.92 2.41
CA GLY A 33 -8.50 15.77 2.53
C GLY A 33 -8.13 15.15 1.19
N ALA A 34 -7.76 13.89 1.19
CA ALA A 34 -7.50 13.14 -0.04
C ALA A 34 -8.76 13.12 -0.90
N SER A 35 -8.75 13.90 -1.94
CA SER A 35 -9.89 14.06 -2.85
C SER A 35 -10.13 12.76 -3.62
N LEU A 36 -11.37 12.33 -3.67
CA LEU A 36 -11.78 11.21 -4.53
C LEU A 36 -11.47 11.50 -6.00
N GLU A 37 -11.45 12.77 -6.40
CA GLU A 37 -11.05 13.18 -7.75
C GLU A 37 -9.61 12.78 -8.06
N ASN A 38 -8.66 12.98 -7.11
CA ASN A 38 -7.29 12.52 -7.30
C ASN A 38 -7.23 11.01 -7.49
N GLU A 39 -7.97 10.26 -6.68
CA GLU A 39 -8.03 8.80 -6.79
C GLU A 39 -8.60 8.36 -8.15
N ILE A 40 -9.67 9.01 -8.62
CA ILE A 40 -10.26 8.77 -9.94
C ILE A 40 -9.24 9.06 -11.05
N ASP A 41 -8.51 10.17 -10.98
CA ASP A 41 -7.51 10.52 -12.00
C ASP A 41 -6.34 9.54 -12.03
N ILE A 42 -5.90 9.07 -10.88
CA ILE A 42 -4.87 8.01 -10.77
C ILE A 42 -5.38 6.71 -11.44
N TYR A 43 -6.57 6.25 -11.09
CA TYR A 43 -7.16 5.06 -11.70
C TYR A 43 -7.34 5.21 -13.22
N ARG A 44 -7.85 6.35 -13.68
CA ARG A 44 -7.99 6.64 -15.12
C ARG A 44 -6.65 6.57 -15.85
N HIS A 45 -5.59 7.09 -15.23
CA HIS A 45 -4.26 7.03 -15.81
C HIS A 45 -3.75 5.59 -15.88
N ILE A 46 -3.88 4.81 -14.80
CA ILE A 46 -3.44 3.42 -14.77
C ILE A 46 -4.20 2.58 -15.81
N HIS A 47 -5.52 2.76 -15.91
CA HIS A 47 -6.39 2.02 -16.84
C HIS A 47 -6.28 2.43 -18.30
N ARG A 48 -5.41 3.38 -18.66
CA ARG A 48 -4.95 3.53 -20.06
C ARG A 48 -4.18 2.31 -20.56
N ASP A 49 -3.62 1.53 -19.62
CA ASP A 49 -3.07 0.21 -19.91
C ASP A 49 -4.20 -0.84 -19.80
N PRO A 50 -4.58 -1.50 -20.90
CA PRO A 50 -5.64 -2.51 -20.87
C PRO A 50 -5.31 -3.72 -20.01
N LEU A 51 -4.04 -3.91 -19.65
CA LEU A 51 -3.58 -5.01 -18.79
C LEU A 51 -3.62 -4.67 -17.29
N ALA A 52 -4.01 -3.44 -16.91
CA ALA A 52 -3.96 -2.97 -15.52
C ALA A 52 -4.61 -3.94 -14.51
N SER A 53 -5.81 -4.47 -14.83
CA SER A 53 -6.50 -5.42 -13.94
C SER A 53 -5.77 -6.75 -13.79
N THR A 54 -5.02 -7.19 -14.79
CA THR A 54 -4.19 -8.39 -14.71
C THR A 54 -2.92 -8.16 -13.88
N GLN A 55 -2.54 -6.90 -13.69
CA GLN A 55 -1.40 -6.48 -12.88
C GLN A 55 -1.77 -6.19 -11.42
N GLY A 56 -3.00 -6.49 -11.01
CA GLY A 56 -3.45 -6.32 -9.64
C GLY A 56 -4.00 -4.93 -9.33
N ILE A 57 -4.58 -4.26 -10.31
CA ILE A 57 -5.32 -3.00 -10.14
C ILE A 57 -6.83 -3.28 -10.23
N PRO A 58 -7.64 -2.84 -9.25
CA PRO A 58 -9.09 -3.03 -9.28
C PRO A 58 -9.72 -2.39 -10.52
N GLN A 59 -10.70 -3.05 -11.12
CA GLN A 59 -11.42 -2.52 -12.27
C GLN A 59 -12.38 -1.41 -11.85
N ILE A 60 -12.29 -0.24 -12.49
CA ILE A 60 -13.31 0.80 -12.42
C ILE A 60 -14.46 0.43 -13.34
N ILE A 61 -15.68 0.58 -12.82
CA ILE A 61 -16.94 0.37 -13.56
C ILE A 61 -17.53 1.70 -14.01
N ALA A 62 -17.59 2.67 -13.09
CA ALA A 62 -18.08 4.02 -13.34
C ALA A 62 -17.49 5.00 -12.30
N TYR A 63 -17.51 6.28 -12.61
CA TYR A 63 -17.14 7.34 -11.70
C TYR A 63 -17.92 8.63 -12.01
N GLU A 64 -18.16 9.40 -10.96
CA GLU A 64 -18.72 10.74 -10.98
C GLU A 64 -17.95 11.61 -9.96
N HIS A 65 -18.15 12.94 -9.94
CA HIS A 65 -17.39 13.85 -9.08
C HIS A 65 -17.25 13.41 -7.62
N TYR A 66 -18.29 12.77 -7.06
CA TYR A 66 -18.33 12.37 -5.65
C TYR A 66 -18.43 10.86 -5.45
N GLY A 67 -18.32 10.08 -6.50
CA GLY A 67 -18.53 8.64 -6.45
C GLY A 67 -17.63 7.83 -7.39
N LEU A 68 -17.06 6.74 -6.87
CA LEU A 68 -16.27 5.78 -7.62
C LEU A 68 -16.87 4.40 -7.46
N VAL A 69 -17.28 3.80 -8.58
CA VAL A 69 -17.82 2.44 -8.64
C VAL A 69 -16.75 1.49 -9.15
N MET A 70 -16.45 0.48 -8.38
CA MET A 70 -15.42 -0.51 -8.69
C MET A 70 -15.94 -1.94 -8.58
N GLU A 71 -15.21 -2.89 -9.14
CA GLU A 71 -15.45 -4.29 -8.87
C GLU A 71 -15.33 -4.57 -7.37
N LYS A 72 -16.19 -5.46 -6.87
CA LYS A 72 -16.05 -5.95 -5.50
C LYS A 72 -14.93 -6.99 -5.46
N LEU A 73 -13.97 -6.76 -4.58
CA LEU A 73 -12.91 -7.71 -4.25
C LEU A 73 -13.24 -8.49 -2.97
N GLY A 74 -12.45 -9.50 -2.68
CA GLY A 74 -12.52 -10.30 -1.47
C GLY A 74 -11.98 -9.57 -0.24
N SER A 75 -11.60 -10.34 0.78
CA SER A 75 -11.01 -9.82 2.03
C SER A 75 -9.65 -9.19 1.77
N SER A 76 -9.30 -8.21 2.58
CA SER A 76 -7.95 -7.66 2.57
C SER A 76 -6.94 -8.64 3.21
N VAL A 77 -5.66 -8.37 2.98
CA VAL A 77 -4.57 -9.08 3.67
C VAL A 77 -4.66 -8.84 5.18
N HIS A 78 -5.10 -7.65 5.60
CA HIS A 78 -5.33 -7.33 7.00
C HIS A 78 -6.42 -8.23 7.60
N ASP A 79 -7.59 -8.33 6.95
CA ASP A 79 -8.70 -9.15 7.44
C ASP A 79 -8.30 -10.64 7.56
N LEU A 80 -7.56 -11.15 6.58
CA LEU A 80 -7.06 -12.52 6.61
C LEU A 80 -6.03 -12.72 7.74
N PHE A 81 -5.19 -11.71 8.00
CA PHE A 81 -4.19 -11.75 9.05
C PHE A 81 -4.82 -11.73 10.44
N GLU A 82 -5.83 -10.87 10.66
CA GLU A 82 -6.65 -10.86 11.88
C GLU A 82 -7.35 -12.22 12.08
N ALA A 83 -8.00 -12.76 11.04
CA ALA A 83 -8.66 -14.05 11.10
C ALA A 83 -7.71 -15.24 11.39
N SER A 84 -6.41 -15.07 11.11
CA SER A 84 -5.36 -16.05 11.41
C SER A 84 -4.68 -15.81 12.77
N ASN A 85 -5.25 -14.98 13.64
CA ASN A 85 -4.67 -14.57 14.92
C ASN A 85 -3.25 -13.98 14.78
N HIS A 86 -3.05 -13.13 13.77
CA HIS A 86 -1.77 -12.49 13.43
C HIS A 86 -0.61 -13.49 13.17
N GLN A 87 -0.93 -14.66 12.62
CA GLN A 87 0.04 -15.71 12.37
C GLN A 87 -0.05 -16.22 10.93
N PHE A 88 0.80 -15.70 10.06
CA PHE A 88 1.05 -16.32 8.76
C PHE A 88 2.28 -17.21 8.83
N SER A 89 2.27 -18.33 8.10
CA SER A 89 3.51 -19.07 7.91
C SER A 89 4.52 -18.21 7.16
N PHE A 90 5.80 -18.35 7.49
CA PHE A 90 6.88 -17.60 6.86
C PHE A 90 6.81 -17.70 5.32
N LYS A 91 6.66 -18.92 4.78
CA LYS A 91 6.56 -19.15 3.33
C LYS A 91 5.34 -18.46 2.70
N PHE A 92 4.20 -18.41 3.40
CA PHE A 92 3.02 -17.72 2.90
C PHE A 92 3.25 -16.20 2.86
N ALA A 93 3.80 -15.61 3.94
CA ALA A 93 4.11 -14.18 4.01
C ALA A 93 5.11 -13.76 2.90
N VAL A 94 6.16 -14.57 2.66
CA VAL A 94 7.13 -14.28 1.58
C VAL A 94 6.50 -14.40 0.19
N ARG A 95 5.67 -15.41 -0.07
CA ARG A 95 4.94 -15.51 -1.35
C ARG A 95 4.00 -14.34 -1.58
N LEU A 96 3.34 -13.90 -0.51
CA LEU A 96 2.48 -12.72 -0.56
C LEU A 96 3.29 -11.45 -0.84
N ALA A 97 4.43 -11.29 -0.18
CA ALA A 97 5.36 -10.19 -0.42
C ALA A 97 5.82 -10.11 -1.88
N ILE A 98 6.11 -11.24 -2.52
CA ILE A 98 6.48 -11.27 -3.94
C ILE A 98 5.33 -10.75 -4.82
N LYS A 99 4.08 -11.11 -4.51
CA LYS A 99 2.91 -10.59 -5.24
C LYS A 99 2.75 -9.09 -5.03
N MET A 100 2.85 -8.62 -3.78
CA MET A 100 2.79 -7.19 -3.44
C MET A 100 3.86 -6.39 -4.19
N LEU A 101 5.11 -6.87 -4.18
CA LEU A 101 6.21 -6.21 -4.87
C LEU A 101 5.99 -6.08 -6.37
N ASN A 102 5.43 -7.11 -7.02
CA ASN A 102 5.10 -7.04 -8.45
C ASN A 102 4.05 -5.96 -8.74
N ILE A 103 3.02 -5.82 -7.89
CA ILE A 103 1.99 -4.77 -8.05
C ILE A 103 2.60 -3.39 -7.82
N ILE A 104 3.40 -3.21 -6.77
CA ILE A 104 4.10 -1.94 -6.50
C ILE A 104 5.00 -1.55 -7.68
N LYS A 105 5.80 -2.50 -8.20
CA LYS A 105 6.61 -2.30 -9.40
C LYS A 105 5.77 -1.82 -10.58
N TYR A 106 4.61 -2.43 -10.80
CA TYR A 106 3.71 -2.03 -11.88
C TYR A 106 3.20 -0.60 -11.67
N VAL A 107 2.70 -0.25 -10.48
CA VAL A 107 2.24 1.11 -10.15
C VAL A 107 3.35 2.14 -10.38
N HIS A 108 4.55 1.85 -9.91
CA HIS A 108 5.73 2.72 -10.11
C HIS A 108 6.10 2.85 -11.60
N SER A 109 5.91 1.80 -12.42
CA SER A 109 6.13 1.87 -13.87
C SER A 109 5.15 2.79 -14.59
N ARG A 110 4.00 3.08 -13.94
CA ARG A 110 3.00 4.05 -14.42
C ARG A 110 3.30 5.49 -13.97
N GLY A 111 4.45 5.74 -13.35
CA GLY A 111 4.84 7.06 -12.85
C GLY A 111 4.12 7.48 -11.55
N ILE A 112 3.57 6.54 -10.80
CA ILE A 112 2.76 6.77 -9.61
C ILE A 112 3.45 6.17 -8.39
N VAL A 113 3.46 6.91 -7.26
CA VAL A 113 3.68 6.37 -5.92
C VAL A 113 2.35 6.24 -5.21
N HIS A 114 2.17 5.14 -4.48
CA HIS A 114 0.91 4.83 -3.82
C HIS A 114 0.70 5.70 -2.58
N GLY A 115 1.72 5.87 -1.75
CA GLY A 115 1.73 6.74 -0.57
C GLY A 115 1.05 6.16 0.67
N ASP A 116 0.40 4.99 0.58
CA ASP A 116 -0.25 4.34 1.73
C ASP A 116 -0.18 2.81 1.61
N ILE A 117 1.03 2.27 1.45
CA ILE A 117 1.25 0.82 1.39
C ILE A 117 1.04 0.22 2.78
N LYS A 118 -0.02 -0.60 2.92
CA LYS A 118 -0.41 -1.28 4.15
C LYS A 118 -1.22 -2.55 3.86
N PRO A 119 -1.35 -3.50 4.80
CA PRO A 119 -2.05 -4.77 4.57
C PRO A 119 -3.53 -4.62 4.18
N SER A 120 -4.22 -3.59 4.69
CA SER A 120 -5.64 -3.35 4.39
C SER A 120 -5.90 -2.85 2.97
N ASN A 121 -4.90 -2.31 2.28
CA ASN A 121 -5.01 -1.85 0.89
C ASN A 121 -4.70 -2.96 -0.13
N PHE A 122 -4.20 -4.12 0.31
CA PHE A 122 -4.07 -5.29 -0.54
C PHE A 122 -5.25 -6.22 -0.34
N LEU A 123 -6.06 -6.41 -1.39
CA LEU A 123 -7.25 -7.24 -1.35
C LEU A 123 -7.09 -8.46 -2.25
N PHE A 124 -7.61 -9.59 -1.80
CA PHE A 124 -7.69 -10.78 -2.64
C PHE A 124 -8.81 -10.66 -3.66
N GLY A 125 -8.69 -11.40 -4.77
CA GLY A 125 -9.77 -11.50 -5.73
C GLY A 125 -11.01 -12.17 -5.15
N GLU A 126 -12.12 -11.98 -5.84
CA GLU A 126 -13.37 -12.69 -5.54
C GLU A 126 -13.89 -13.35 -6.83
N ASN A 127 -14.33 -14.60 -6.72
CA ASN A 127 -14.95 -15.31 -7.82
C ASN A 127 -16.24 -15.96 -7.30
N ASN A 128 -17.40 -15.50 -7.82
CA ASN A 128 -18.73 -16.00 -7.45
C ASN A 128 -18.96 -16.02 -5.92
N GLY A 129 -18.58 -14.96 -5.22
CA GLY A 129 -18.75 -14.84 -3.77
C GLY A 129 -17.72 -15.60 -2.93
N LYS A 130 -16.74 -16.26 -3.56
CA LYS A 130 -15.64 -16.96 -2.87
C LYS A 130 -14.31 -16.23 -3.08
N ALA A 131 -13.50 -16.20 -2.05
CA ALA A 131 -12.17 -15.58 -2.11
C ALA A 131 -11.28 -16.32 -3.13
N ASP A 132 -10.63 -15.56 -4.01
CA ASP A 132 -9.60 -16.04 -4.92
C ASP A 132 -8.21 -15.59 -4.45
N TYR A 133 -7.59 -16.39 -3.61
CA TYR A 133 -6.26 -16.12 -3.05
C TYR A 133 -5.12 -16.17 -4.09
N LYS A 134 -5.40 -16.57 -5.32
CA LYS A 134 -4.41 -16.54 -6.40
C LYS A 134 -4.18 -15.14 -6.92
N ARG A 135 -5.21 -14.28 -6.91
CA ARG A 135 -5.15 -12.89 -7.35
C ARG A 135 -5.08 -11.94 -6.17
N LEU A 136 -4.21 -10.96 -6.27
CA LEU A 136 -4.04 -9.89 -5.30
C LEU A 136 -4.16 -8.55 -6.04
N TYR A 137 -4.78 -7.58 -5.38
CA TYR A 137 -5.01 -6.24 -5.90
C TYR A 137 -4.54 -5.19 -4.90
N LEU A 138 -4.03 -4.08 -5.37
CA LEU A 138 -3.73 -2.90 -4.58
C LEU A 138 -4.81 -1.85 -4.87
N SER A 139 -5.46 -1.37 -3.82
CA SER A 139 -6.58 -0.43 -3.86
C SER A 139 -6.31 0.80 -3.01
N ASP A 140 -7.22 1.77 -3.07
CA ASP A 140 -7.18 3.01 -2.28
C ASP A 140 -6.03 3.94 -2.66
N TYR A 141 -6.15 4.54 -3.84
CA TYR A 141 -5.19 5.51 -4.38
C TYR A 141 -5.43 6.96 -3.92
N GLY A 142 -6.20 7.17 -2.84
CA GLY A 142 -6.54 8.50 -2.35
C GLY A 142 -5.33 9.35 -1.93
N PHE A 143 -4.23 8.71 -1.48
CA PHE A 143 -2.97 9.38 -1.13
C PHE A 143 -1.89 9.27 -2.20
N SER A 144 -2.25 8.69 -3.34
CA SER A 144 -1.31 8.49 -4.45
C SER A 144 -1.03 9.78 -5.20
N LYS A 145 0.13 9.83 -5.83
CA LYS A 145 0.51 10.97 -6.68
C LYS A 145 1.42 10.53 -7.81
N PHE A 146 1.46 11.36 -8.87
CA PHE A 146 2.46 11.22 -9.91
C PHE A 146 3.83 11.66 -9.38
N PHE A 147 4.84 10.81 -9.52
CA PHE A 147 6.23 11.17 -9.25
C PHE A 147 7.01 11.52 -10.52
N LEU A 148 6.38 11.34 -11.70
CA LEU A 148 6.91 11.78 -12.98
C LEU A 148 5.99 12.84 -13.59
N PHE A 149 6.59 13.88 -14.15
CA PHE A 149 5.91 14.83 -15.03
C PHE A 149 5.62 14.20 -16.40
N LYS A 150 4.79 14.85 -17.22
CA LYS A 150 4.44 14.38 -18.57
C LYS A 150 5.66 14.23 -19.51
N ASN A 151 6.71 14.97 -19.27
CA ASN A 151 8.00 14.89 -20.00
C ASN A 151 8.90 13.76 -19.52
N GLY A 152 8.49 13.00 -18.50
CA GLY A 152 9.27 11.91 -17.92
C GLY A 152 10.22 12.32 -16.78
N ASP A 153 10.36 13.61 -16.48
CA ASP A 153 11.18 14.07 -15.37
C ASP A 153 10.57 13.71 -14.02
N HIS A 154 11.42 13.40 -13.06
CA HIS A 154 11.00 13.13 -11.68
C HIS A 154 10.64 14.46 -10.98
N ILE A 155 9.59 14.42 -10.14
CA ILE A 155 9.24 15.57 -9.28
C ILE A 155 10.45 15.99 -8.43
N PRO A 156 10.59 17.28 -8.10
CA PRO A 156 11.67 17.76 -7.27
C PRO A 156 11.54 17.26 -5.83
N PHE A 157 12.70 17.05 -5.19
CA PHE A 157 12.75 16.82 -3.75
C PHE A 157 12.30 18.08 -3.01
N ARG A 158 11.43 17.92 -2.01
CA ARG A 158 10.93 19.03 -1.17
C ARG A 158 10.93 18.60 0.29
N GLU A 159 11.12 19.58 1.16
CA GLU A 159 10.99 19.45 2.62
C GLU A 159 9.75 20.24 3.10
N GLY A 160 9.31 19.99 4.32
CA GLY A 160 8.12 20.65 4.88
C GLY A 160 6.81 20.16 4.25
N VAL A 161 6.79 18.97 3.67
CA VAL A 161 5.60 18.37 3.08
C VAL A 161 4.75 17.75 4.20
N MET A 162 3.46 18.09 4.22
CA MET A 162 2.53 17.51 5.18
C MET A 162 2.44 15.99 4.93
N PHE A 163 2.59 15.21 6.00
CA PHE A 163 2.46 13.77 5.93
C PHE A 163 1.02 13.36 5.58
N THR A 164 0.90 12.39 4.69
CA THR A 164 -0.34 11.69 4.34
C THR A 164 -0.10 10.19 4.34
N GLY A 165 -1.13 9.40 4.67
CA GLY A 165 -1.04 7.95 4.75
C GLY A 165 -1.20 7.41 6.18
N THR A 166 -0.74 6.20 6.41
CA THR A 166 -0.89 5.47 7.67
C THR A 166 0.44 5.42 8.43
N PRO A 167 0.61 6.18 9.54
CA PRO A 167 1.91 6.33 10.22
C PRO A 167 2.57 5.01 10.61
N ARG A 168 1.78 4.00 10.98
CA ARG A 168 2.28 2.69 11.40
C ARG A 168 3.20 2.04 10.37
N PHE A 169 2.87 2.15 9.07
CA PHE A 169 3.61 1.52 7.98
C PHE A 169 4.44 2.50 7.15
N ALA A 170 4.18 3.81 7.26
CA ALA A 170 4.84 4.83 6.47
C ALA A 170 6.37 4.85 6.64
N GLY A 171 7.08 5.23 5.59
CA GLY A 171 8.52 5.42 5.62
C GLY A 171 8.93 6.58 6.53
N LYS A 172 10.11 6.47 7.15
CA LYS A 172 10.63 7.48 8.11
C LYS A 172 10.80 8.87 7.50
N TRP A 173 11.16 8.94 6.22
CA TRP A 173 11.39 10.20 5.53
C TRP A 173 10.09 10.98 5.32
N SER A 174 9.01 10.31 4.88
CA SER A 174 7.71 10.94 4.72
C SER A 174 7.12 11.40 6.06
N LEU A 175 7.31 10.63 7.12
CA LEU A 175 6.93 11.02 8.47
C LEU A 175 7.73 12.24 8.98
N GLY A 176 8.96 12.40 8.52
CA GLY A 176 9.81 13.56 8.78
C GLY A 176 9.49 14.79 7.89
N GLY A 177 8.40 14.76 7.12
CA GLY A 177 7.99 15.88 6.27
C GLY A 177 8.76 16.01 4.95
N LEU A 178 9.36 14.94 4.46
CA LEU A 178 10.03 14.92 3.17
C LEU A 178 9.12 14.40 2.07
N GLU A 179 9.34 14.87 0.83
CA GLU A 179 8.58 14.47 -0.34
C GLU A 179 8.65 12.95 -0.55
N GLN A 180 7.50 12.35 -0.85
CA GLN A 180 7.39 10.92 -1.10
C GLN A 180 7.78 10.57 -2.54
N SER A 181 8.50 9.47 -2.69
CA SER A 181 8.82 8.84 -3.97
C SER A 181 8.71 7.31 -3.86
N ARG A 182 9.27 6.59 -4.80
CA ARG A 182 9.26 5.11 -4.82
C ARG A 182 9.90 4.46 -3.58
N ARG A 183 10.89 5.15 -2.96
CA ARG A 183 11.59 4.63 -1.78
C ARG A 183 10.67 4.51 -0.56
N GLU A 184 9.73 5.46 -0.37
CA GLU A 184 8.79 5.43 0.74
C GLU A 184 7.79 4.27 0.62
N ASP A 185 7.30 3.99 -0.59
CA ASP A 185 6.45 2.81 -0.82
C ASP A 185 7.21 1.50 -0.55
N LEU A 186 8.51 1.42 -0.90
CA LEU A 186 9.32 0.24 -0.62
C LEU A 186 9.71 0.12 0.86
N GLU A 187 9.90 1.23 1.57
CA GLU A 187 10.11 1.20 3.02
C GLU A 187 8.83 0.73 3.74
N SER A 188 7.67 1.23 3.33
CA SER A 188 6.37 0.77 3.82
C SER A 188 6.14 -0.72 3.53
N PHE A 189 6.46 -1.17 2.32
CA PHE A 189 6.41 -2.56 1.92
C PHE A 189 7.30 -3.45 2.82
N PHE A 190 8.51 -3.00 3.12
CA PHE A 190 9.41 -3.73 4.03
C PHE A 190 8.80 -3.88 5.42
N TYR A 191 8.21 -2.81 5.98
CA TYR A 191 7.53 -2.89 7.27
C TYR A 191 6.31 -3.81 7.24
N VAL A 192 5.56 -3.81 6.15
CA VAL A 192 4.43 -4.73 5.95
C VAL A 192 4.89 -6.19 5.99
N ILE A 193 5.99 -6.53 5.30
CA ILE A 193 6.50 -7.92 5.31
C ILE A 193 6.88 -8.33 6.73
N ILE A 194 7.63 -7.50 7.46
CA ILE A 194 8.03 -7.79 8.85
C ILE A 194 6.78 -7.98 9.72
N TYR A 195 5.78 -7.10 9.59
CA TYR A 195 4.53 -7.22 10.33
C TYR A 195 3.82 -8.55 10.05
N LEU A 196 3.72 -8.96 8.79
CA LEU A 196 3.05 -10.21 8.42
C LEU A 196 3.80 -11.48 8.88
N ILE A 197 5.12 -11.37 9.10
CA ILE A 197 5.93 -12.50 9.61
C ILE A 197 5.94 -12.53 11.14
N LYS A 198 6.11 -11.36 11.78
CA LYS A 198 6.33 -11.26 13.25
C LYS A 198 5.06 -11.01 14.06
N GLY A 199 3.95 -10.64 13.39
CA GLY A 199 2.70 -10.26 14.06
C GLY A 199 2.69 -8.84 14.62
N LYS A 200 3.85 -8.19 14.74
CA LYS A 200 4.01 -6.84 15.29
C LYS A 200 5.23 -6.13 14.73
N LEU A 201 5.23 -4.80 14.90
CA LEU A 201 6.37 -3.93 14.62
C LEU A 201 6.96 -3.38 15.93
N PRO A 202 8.25 -3.02 16.00
CA PRO A 202 8.89 -2.55 17.23
C PRO A 202 8.23 -1.33 17.87
N TRP A 203 7.52 -0.52 17.08
CA TRP A 203 6.84 0.69 17.56
C TRP A 203 5.38 0.50 17.93
N ASP A 204 4.78 -0.66 17.72
CA ASP A 204 3.35 -0.91 18.00
C ASP A 204 2.98 -0.67 19.47
N GLU A 205 3.84 -1.09 20.41
CA GLU A 205 3.61 -0.86 21.85
C GLU A 205 3.62 0.63 22.23
N LYS A 206 4.36 1.45 21.48
CA LYS A 206 4.41 2.90 21.71
C LYS A 206 3.13 3.56 21.24
N PHE A 207 2.53 3.07 20.13
CA PHE A 207 1.23 3.50 19.65
C PHE A 207 0.10 3.25 20.66
N THR A 208 0.15 2.13 21.36
CA THR A 208 -0.89 1.80 22.35
C THR A 208 -0.75 2.58 23.65
N LYS A 209 0.48 2.92 24.02
CA LYS A 209 0.78 3.63 25.29
C LYS A 209 0.64 5.15 25.22
N LYS A 210 0.87 5.73 24.05
CA LYS A 210 0.87 7.19 23.83
C LYS A 210 -0.11 7.53 22.71
N LYS A 211 -1.34 7.90 23.08
CA LYS A 211 -2.42 8.18 22.10
C LYS A 211 -2.18 9.41 21.21
N ASP A 212 -1.24 10.28 21.59
CA ASP A 212 -1.01 11.58 20.95
C ASP A 212 0.32 11.63 20.17
N LEU A 213 0.83 10.47 19.69
CA LEU A 213 2.00 10.45 18.81
C LEU A 213 1.62 11.03 17.43
N ASP A 214 2.28 12.12 17.07
CA ASP A 214 2.16 12.67 15.72
C ASP A 214 3.04 11.91 14.69
N ALA A 215 2.96 12.33 13.43
CA ALA A 215 3.73 11.71 12.35
C ALA A 215 5.24 11.87 12.56
N TYR A 216 5.67 13.04 13.07
CA TYR A 216 7.08 13.34 13.29
C TYR A 216 7.68 12.49 14.41
N ASP A 217 6.95 12.36 15.54
CA ASP A 217 7.33 11.45 16.65
C ASP A 217 7.54 10.02 16.13
N MET A 218 6.63 9.56 15.27
CA MET A 218 6.72 8.23 14.68
C MET A 218 7.94 8.10 13.76
N GLY A 219 8.24 9.12 12.98
CA GLY A 219 9.44 9.17 12.12
C GLY A 219 10.71 9.06 12.94
N ALA A 220 10.81 9.80 14.08
CA ALA A 220 11.92 9.73 15.00
C ALA A 220 12.07 8.33 15.62
N ILE A 221 10.96 7.72 16.08
CA ILE A 221 10.97 6.35 16.63
C ILE A 221 11.51 5.35 15.62
N LYS A 222 11.06 5.41 14.35
CA LYS A 222 11.54 4.53 13.30
C LYS A 222 13.00 4.76 12.97
N GLY A 223 13.42 6.04 12.90
CA GLY A 223 14.81 6.42 12.66
C GLY A 223 15.77 5.90 13.74
N HIS A 224 15.33 5.84 15.00
CA HIS A 224 16.12 5.32 16.13
C HIS A 224 15.99 3.79 16.32
N THR A 225 15.08 3.13 15.60
CA THR A 225 14.94 1.66 15.68
C THR A 225 16.15 1.00 15.02
N LYS A 226 16.89 0.23 15.80
CA LYS A 226 18.09 -0.43 15.30
C LYS A 226 17.71 -1.55 14.33
N LYS A 227 18.49 -1.70 13.24
CA LYS A 227 18.35 -2.77 12.25
C LYS A 227 18.17 -4.14 12.95
N LYS A 228 19.04 -4.48 13.89
CA LYS A 228 19.00 -5.75 14.62
C LYS A 228 17.68 -6.03 15.35
N ASP A 229 16.98 -4.98 15.83
CA ASP A 229 15.73 -5.14 16.57
C ASP A 229 14.55 -5.35 15.59
N LEU A 230 14.63 -4.70 14.43
CA LEU A 230 13.62 -4.80 13.38
C LEU A 230 13.62 -6.19 12.72
N ILE A 231 14.80 -6.71 12.38
CA ILE A 231 14.95 -7.97 11.62
C ILE A 231 15.41 -9.16 12.48
N LYS A 232 15.38 -9.03 13.82
CA LYS A 232 15.73 -10.11 14.74
C LYS A 232 15.00 -11.40 14.37
N ASP A 233 15.72 -12.52 14.40
CA ASP A 233 15.21 -13.86 14.12
C ASP A 233 14.68 -14.08 12.68
N LEU A 234 14.99 -13.16 11.75
CA LEU A 234 14.68 -13.30 10.32
C LEU A 234 15.92 -13.81 9.55
N PRO A 235 15.73 -14.46 8.39
CA PRO A 235 16.82 -14.86 7.51
C PRO A 235 17.75 -13.70 7.13
N LYS A 236 19.02 -14.00 6.88
CA LYS A 236 20.05 -13.01 6.53
C LYS A 236 19.69 -12.13 5.32
N GLU A 237 18.91 -12.66 4.39
CA GLU A 237 18.43 -11.93 3.21
C GLU A 237 17.63 -10.68 3.61
N PHE A 238 17.00 -10.64 4.80
CA PHE A 238 16.34 -9.44 5.32
C PHE A 238 17.32 -8.30 5.64
N GLU A 239 18.59 -8.61 5.93
CA GLU A 239 19.61 -7.55 6.07
C GLU A 239 19.86 -6.86 4.74
N GLU A 240 19.97 -7.65 3.65
CA GLU A 240 20.18 -7.12 2.31
C GLU A 240 18.95 -6.30 1.84
N VAL A 241 17.73 -6.78 2.13
CA VAL A 241 16.50 -6.01 1.85
C VAL A 241 16.46 -4.71 2.63
N PHE A 242 16.78 -4.73 3.94
CA PHE A 242 16.84 -3.55 4.77
C PHE A 242 17.84 -2.53 4.23
N ASP A 243 19.06 -2.98 3.94
CA ASP A 243 20.14 -2.09 3.47
C ASP A 243 19.79 -1.49 2.11
N PHE A 244 19.23 -2.28 1.20
CA PHE A 244 18.76 -1.79 -0.08
C PHE A 244 17.70 -0.69 0.07
N VAL A 245 16.64 -0.94 0.84
CA VAL A 245 15.54 0.01 1.04
C VAL A 245 16.01 1.26 1.78
N ASN A 246 16.84 1.10 2.81
CA ASN A 246 17.29 2.21 3.66
C ASN A 246 18.27 3.16 2.97
N HIS A 247 19.02 2.68 1.95
CA HIS A 247 19.97 3.49 1.18
C HIS A 247 19.41 3.96 -0.17
N LEU A 248 18.13 3.66 -0.46
CA LEU A 248 17.53 4.06 -1.73
C LEU A 248 17.33 5.58 -1.78
N LEU A 249 17.94 6.21 -2.78
CA LEU A 249 17.85 7.65 -2.97
C LEU A 249 16.51 8.07 -3.57
N PHE A 250 16.08 9.30 -3.32
CA PHE A 250 14.80 9.87 -3.74
C PHE A 250 14.50 9.70 -5.25
N TYR A 251 15.47 10.02 -6.10
CA TYR A 251 15.32 9.94 -7.56
C TYR A 251 15.63 8.56 -8.14
N LYS A 252 16.23 7.67 -7.32
CA LYS A 252 16.74 6.40 -7.84
C LYS A 252 15.61 5.45 -8.21
N GLN A 253 15.70 4.85 -9.39
CA GLN A 253 14.86 3.72 -9.74
C GLN A 253 15.28 2.48 -8.94
N PRO A 254 14.35 1.87 -8.19
CA PRO A 254 14.65 0.66 -7.43
C PRO A 254 14.92 -0.54 -8.34
N ASP A 255 15.83 -1.42 -7.92
CA ASP A 255 15.99 -2.74 -8.54
C ASP A 255 14.99 -3.74 -7.92
N TYR A 256 13.80 -3.79 -8.50
CA TYR A 256 12.73 -4.69 -8.05
C TYR A 256 13.06 -6.17 -8.28
N GLU A 257 13.86 -6.49 -9.29
CA GLU A 257 14.25 -7.88 -9.56
C GLU A 257 15.27 -8.35 -8.52
N PHE A 258 16.18 -7.50 -8.09
CA PHE A 258 17.07 -7.79 -6.96
C PHE A 258 16.26 -8.12 -5.69
N LEU A 259 15.31 -7.25 -5.30
CA LEU A 259 14.44 -7.49 -4.14
C LEU A 259 13.63 -8.79 -4.29
N LYS A 260 13.07 -9.02 -5.47
CA LYS A 260 12.30 -10.24 -5.75
C LYS A 260 13.16 -11.50 -5.65
N ASN A 261 14.40 -11.45 -6.11
CA ASN A 261 15.31 -12.57 -6.03
C ASN A 261 15.73 -12.86 -4.58
N LEU A 262 15.93 -11.84 -3.74
CA LEU A 262 16.14 -12.04 -2.30
C LEU A 262 14.94 -12.73 -1.66
N LEU A 263 13.71 -12.28 -1.93
CA LEU A 263 12.49 -12.92 -1.42
C LEU A 263 12.36 -14.37 -1.90
N LYS A 264 12.71 -14.67 -3.16
CA LYS A 264 12.67 -16.04 -3.68
C LYS A 264 13.67 -16.97 -3.01
N LYS A 265 14.86 -16.47 -2.62
CA LYS A 265 15.87 -17.28 -1.90
C LYS A 265 15.37 -17.74 -0.52
N MET A 266 14.37 -17.08 0.04
CA MET A 266 13.78 -17.43 1.34
C MET A 266 12.68 -18.51 1.26
N LEU A 267 12.28 -18.96 0.05
CA LEU A 267 11.23 -19.98 -0.16
C LEU A 267 11.79 -21.38 -0.28
#